data_5e5db60377a92bd9698fbb8a8a05f521
#
_entry.id   5e5db60377a92bd9698fbb8a8a05f521
#
_cell.length_a   1.000
_cell.length_b   1.000
_cell.length_c   1.000
_cell.angle_alpha   90.00
_cell.angle_beta   90.00
_cell.angle_gamma   90.00
#
_symmetry.space_group_name_H-M   'P 1'
#
loop_
_entity.id
_entity.type
_entity.pdbx_description
1 polymer ?
#
loop_
_entity_poly.entity_id
_entity_poly.type
_entity_poly.pdbx_seq_one_letter_code
_entity_poly.pdbx_strand_id
1 'polypeptide(L)'
;MNIVMMAMIRTFNLFVCCFLNCSNSLIVHDVTEPITLELDEIYHLACPASPPHYQYNPVKTIKTSTEGTLNMLGLAKRTGAKMLLTSTSEIYGDPQVHPQTEDYWGNVNTVGPRSCYDEGKRVAETMMYSYKHQNKVDVRVARIFNTFGPRMHPNDGRVVSNFIIQSLQGKDITIYGKGEQTRSFQYVSDLVDGLHSLMNNDYDGPVNLGNPDEFTVKKFAEYIKTLTKSESEIRMLEKTQDDPSKRKPDISLAREKLGWEPKVTVEEGLTKTIAYFQAVLDQAGEIIPTGPGASKPQN
;
A
#
# COMPACT_ATOMS: atom_id res chain seq x y z
N MET A 1 -20.47 -3.70 -17.10
CA MET A 1 -19.82 -4.04 -15.82
C MET A 1 -19.63 -2.75 -15.04
N ASN A 2 -20.24 -2.65 -13.87
CA ASN A 2 -20.15 -1.48 -13.01
C ASN A 2 -19.10 -1.76 -11.94
N ILE A 3 -17.96 -1.10 -12.03
CA ILE A 3 -16.82 -1.29 -11.12
C ILE A 3 -16.73 -0.10 -10.18
N VAL A 4 -16.61 -0.34 -8.88
CA VAL A 4 -16.29 0.68 -7.89
C VAL A 4 -14.87 0.48 -7.38
N MET A 5 -14.08 1.54 -7.47
CA MET A 5 -12.77 1.63 -6.85
C MET A 5 -12.84 2.59 -5.66
N MET A 6 -12.66 2.07 -4.46
CA MET A 6 -12.62 2.84 -3.23
C MET A 6 -11.18 3.19 -2.90
N ALA A 7 -10.75 4.42 -3.16
CA ALA A 7 -9.38 4.87 -2.87
C ALA A 7 -9.38 6.13 -2.00
N MET A 8 -8.35 6.30 -1.16
CA MET A 8 -8.08 7.58 -0.50
C MET A 8 -7.34 8.51 -1.46
N ILE A 9 -7.92 9.67 -1.80
CA ILE A 9 -7.28 10.67 -2.67
C ILE A 9 -6.70 11.84 -1.87
N ARG A 10 -7.16 12.10 -0.66
CA ARG A 10 -6.59 13.09 0.29
C ARG A 10 -6.72 12.60 1.72
N THR A 11 -5.98 13.19 2.63
CA THR A 11 -5.75 12.75 4.02
C THR A 11 -7.02 12.49 4.87
N PHE A 12 -8.18 12.98 4.47
CA PHE A 12 -9.43 12.88 5.23
C PHE A 12 -10.71 12.60 4.40
N ASN A 13 -10.67 12.68 3.07
CA ASN A 13 -11.84 12.40 2.24
C ASN A 13 -11.61 11.16 1.40
N LEU A 14 -12.42 10.15 1.61
CA LEU A 14 -12.48 8.96 0.78
C LEU A 14 -13.26 9.28 -0.50
N PHE A 15 -12.70 8.89 -1.64
CA PHE A 15 -13.38 9.03 -2.92
C PHE A 15 -13.80 7.65 -3.42
N VAL A 16 -15.03 7.57 -3.87
CA VAL A 16 -15.55 6.44 -4.63
C VAL A 16 -15.49 6.83 -6.11
N CYS A 17 -14.66 6.14 -6.88
CA CYS A 17 -14.66 6.29 -8.32
C CYS A 17 -15.49 5.14 -8.90
N CYS A 18 -16.66 5.46 -9.47
CA CYS A 18 -17.51 4.48 -10.14
C CYS A 18 -17.28 4.53 -11.64
N PHE A 19 -16.99 3.38 -12.25
CA PHE A 19 -17.01 3.21 -13.69
C PHE A 19 -18.38 2.62 -14.05
N LEU A 20 -19.34 3.48 -14.37
CA LEU A 20 -20.68 3.10 -14.80
C LEU A 20 -20.76 3.18 -16.33
N ASN A 21 -20.88 2.05 -17.01
CA ASN A 21 -21.20 1.98 -18.46
C ASN A 21 -20.46 3.02 -19.33
N CYS A 22 -19.11 3.05 -19.28
CA CYS A 22 -18.26 3.97 -20.04
C CYS A 22 -18.23 5.43 -19.55
N SER A 23 -18.83 5.79 -18.43
CA SER A 23 -18.66 7.09 -17.79
C SER A 23 -17.97 6.96 -16.43
N ASN A 24 -16.96 7.82 -16.18
CA ASN A 24 -16.31 7.91 -14.87
C ASN A 24 -17.12 8.87 -14.00
N SER A 25 -17.70 8.37 -12.93
CA SER A 25 -18.38 9.20 -11.91
C SER A 25 -17.56 9.20 -10.63
N LEU A 26 -17.28 10.40 -10.10
CA LEU A 26 -16.59 10.57 -8.82
C LEU A 26 -17.61 10.92 -7.74
N ILE A 27 -17.71 10.06 -6.73
CA ILE A 27 -18.55 10.27 -5.54
C ILE A 27 -17.61 10.54 -4.36
N VAL A 28 -17.76 11.69 -3.70
CA VAL A 28 -17.04 12.01 -2.47
C VAL A 28 -17.80 11.40 -1.31
N HIS A 29 -17.22 10.39 -0.63
CA HIS A 29 -17.89 9.65 0.42
C HIS A 29 -16.89 9.11 1.43
N ASP A 30 -17.28 8.99 2.71
CA ASP A 30 -16.49 8.31 3.73
C ASP A 30 -16.92 6.84 3.81
N VAL A 31 -16.00 5.92 3.60
CA VAL A 31 -16.29 4.49 3.59
C VAL A 31 -16.81 3.96 4.94
N THR A 32 -16.59 4.68 6.04
CA THR A 32 -17.16 4.34 7.35
C THR A 32 -18.66 4.58 7.42
N GLU A 33 -19.22 5.31 6.45
CA GLU A 33 -20.65 5.49 6.29
C GLU A 33 -21.20 4.54 5.21
N PRO A 34 -22.41 3.98 5.38
CA PRO A 34 -23.02 3.13 4.36
C PRO A 34 -23.32 3.89 3.06
N ILE A 35 -23.14 3.22 1.92
CA ILE A 35 -23.49 3.75 0.60
C ILE A 35 -24.32 2.71 -0.16
N THR A 36 -25.28 3.19 -0.96
CA THR A 36 -26.11 2.33 -1.82
C THR A 36 -25.79 2.59 -3.28
N LEU A 37 -25.25 1.58 -3.96
CA LEU A 37 -24.87 1.60 -5.38
C LEU A 37 -25.23 0.24 -6.01
N GLU A 38 -25.45 0.21 -7.31
CA GLU A 38 -25.59 -1.04 -8.08
C GLU A 38 -24.27 -1.32 -8.80
N LEU A 39 -23.62 -2.46 -8.47
CA LEU A 39 -22.25 -2.77 -8.88
C LEU A 39 -22.08 -4.25 -9.19
N ASP A 40 -21.07 -4.54 -10.02
CA ASP A 40 -20.59 -5.89 -10.32
C ASP A 40 -19.29 -6.22 -9.58
N GLU A 41 -18.42 -5.20 -9.37
CA GLU A 41 -17.13 -5.37 -8.72
C GLU A 41 -16.77 -4.22 -7.78
N ILE A 42 -16.12 -4.55 -6.65
CA ILE A 42 -15.61 -3.60 -5.66
C ILE A 42 -14.11 -3.80 -5.46
N TYR A 43 -13.30 -2.80 -5.77
CA TYR A 43 -11.90 -2.73 -5.35
C TYR A 43 -11.81 -1.88 -4.09
N HIS A 44 -11.68 -2.51 -2.94
CA HIS A 44 -11.60 -1.82 -1.65
C HIS A 44 -10.14 -1.47 -1.30
N LEU A 45 -9.71 -0.26 -1.72
CA LEU A 45 -8.37 0.27 -1.50
C LEU A 45 -8.32 1.31 -0.37
N ALA A 46 -9.44 1.54 0.29
CA ALA A 46 -9.58 2.61 1.25
C ALA A 46 -8.95 2.28 2.60
N CYS A 47 -7.79 2.85 2.89
CA CYS A 47 -7.18 2.91 4.23
C CYS A 47 -5.98 3.87 4.19
N PRO A 48 -5.71 4.65 5.26
CA PRO A 48 -4.42 5.28 5.45
C PRO A 48 -3.33 4.20 5.51
N ALA A 49 -2.33 4.26 4.61
CA ALA A 49 -1.41 3.14 4.41
C ALA A 49 0.06 3.49 4.68
N SER A 50 0.38 4.71 5.04
CA SER A 50 1.74 5.11 5.41
C SER A 50 1.84 5.47 6.89
N PRO A 51 2.98 5.20 7.56
CA PRO A 51 3.15 5.42 9.00
C PRO A 51 2.72 6.81 9.46
N PRO A 52 3.13 7.91 8.82
CA PRO A 52 2.71 9.24 9.27
C PRO A 52 1.18 9.44 9.20
N HIS A 53 0.53 8.86 8.19
CA HIS A 53 -0.91 9.05 7.99
C HIS A 53 -1.75 8.19 8.94
N TYR A 54 -1.44 6.90 9.08
CA TYR A 54 -2.24 6.04 9.96
C TYR A 54 -1.97 6.33 11.45
N GLN A 55 -0.77 6.82 11.82
CA GLN A 55 -0.45 7.22 13.20
C GLN A 55 -1.03 8.59 13.58
N TYR A 56 -1.28 9.46 12.59
CA TYR A 56 -1.90 10.78 12.87
C TYR A 56 -3.31 10.64 13.44
N ASN A 57 -4.12 9.71 12.91
CA ASN A 57 -5.44 9.40 13.43
C ASN A 57 -5.66 7.87 13.48
N PRO A 58 -5.12 7.20 14.51
CA PRO A 58 -5.18 5.74 14.60
C PRO A 58 -6.61 5.21 14.74
N VAL A 59 -7.50 5.94 15.41
CA VAL A 59 -8.91 5.56 15.54
C VAL A 59 -9.61 5.58 14.18
N LYS A 60 -9.41 6.61 13.37
CA LYS A 60 -9.96 6.68 12.00
C LYS A 60 -9.41 5.56 11.13
N THR A 61 -8.12 5.22 11.29
CA THR A 61 -7.49 4.11 10.57
C THR A 61 -8.16 2.77 10.87
N ILE A 62 -8.40 2.47 12.17
CA ILE A 62 -9.11 1.27 12.58
C ILE A 62 -10.53 1.28 12.00
N LYS A 63 -11.29 2.36 12.16
CA LYS A 63 -12.65 2.48 11.63
C LYS A 63 -12.70 2.26 10.11
N THR A 64 -11.80 2.88 9.36
CA THR A 64 -11.72 2.69 7.91
C THR A 64 -11.47 1.22 7.54
N SER A 65 -10.58 0.54 8.27
CA SER A 65 -10.27 -0.86 8.02
C SER A 65 -11.39 -1.82 8.46
N THR A 66 -12.17 -1.49 9.49
CA THR A 66 -13.21 -2.35 10.06
C THR A 66 -14.61 -1.96 9.58
N GLU A 67 -15.13 -0.81 10.00
CA GLU A 67 -16.45 -0.30 9.60
C GLU A 67 -16.53 -0.13 8.08
N GLY A 68 -15.47 0.44 7.46
CA GLY A 68 -15.38 0.58 6.01
C GLY A 68 -15.44 -0.76 5.27
N THR A 69 -14.69 -1.75 5.73
CA THR A 69 -14.74 -3.10 5.14
C THR A 69 -16.11 -3.74 5.35
N LEU A 70 -16.72 -3.56 6.53
CA LEU A 70 -18.07 -4.08 6.83
C LEU A 70 -19.11 -3.48 5.88
N ASN A 71 -19.09 -2.16 5.65
CA ASN A 71 -19.98 -1.48 4.73
C ASN A 71 -19.84 -1.98 3.29
N MET A 72 -18.59 -2.17 2.83
CA MET A 72 -18.32 -2.68 1.48
C MET A 72 -18.75 -4.15 1.32
N LEU A 73 -18.58 -4.98 2.34
CA LEU A 73 -19.07 -6.36 2.35
C LEU A 73 -20.60 -6.41 2.37
N GLY A 74 -21.25 -5.51 3.11
CA GLY A 74 -22.70 -5.33 3.09
C GLY A 74 -23.21 -4.94 1.70
N LEU A 75 -22.52 -4.03 1.03
CA LEU A 75 -22.81 -3.62 -0.34
C LEU A 75 -22.61 -4.77 -1.33
N ALA A 76 -21.49 -5.49 -1.25
CA ALA A 76 -21.21 -6.67 -2.07
C ALA A 76 -22.27 -7.77 -1.90
N LYS A 77 -22.67 -8.05 -0.64
CA LYS A 77 -23.76 -8.99 -0.33
C LYS A 77 -25.07 -8.57 -0.97
N ARG A 78 -25.43 -7.29 -0.92
CA ARG A 78 -26.69 -6.78 -1.45
C ARG A 78 -26.73 -6.85 -2.99
N THR A 79 -25.63 -6.51 -3.66
CA THR A 79 -25.58 -6.43 -5.14
C THR A 79 -25.16 -7.73 -5.81
N GLY A 80 -24.59 -8.69 -5.05
CA GLY A 80 -23.94 -9.87 -5.62
C GLY A 80 -22.55 -9.57 -6.23
N ALA A 81 -21.99 -8.38 -5.96
CA ALA A 81 -20.70 -7.97 -6.49
C ALA A 81 -19.54 -8.79 -5.93
N LYS A 82 -18.54 -9.05 -6.79
CA LYS A 82 -17.23 -9.56 -6.37
C LYS A 82 -16.46 -8.45 -5.65
N MET A 83 -15.79 -8.77 -4.54
CA MET A 83 -15.04 -7.79 -3.77
C MET A 83 -13.58 -8.17 -3.58
N LEU A 84 -12.67 -7.26 -3.94
CA LEU A 84 -11.24 -7.37 -3.68
C LEU A 84 -10.83 -6.41 -2.56
N LEU A 85 -10.19 -6.96 -1.52
CA LEU A 85 -9.55 -6.20 -0.45
C LEU A 85 -8.07 -6.04 -0.75
N THR A 86 -7.57 -4.80 -0.76
CA THR A 86 -6.14 -4.54 -0.68
C THR A 86 -5.67 -4.67 0.77
N SER A 87 -5.23 -5.87 1.13
CA SER A 87 -4.51 -6.15 2.36
C SER A 87 -3.04 -5.72 2.21
N THR A 88 -2.18 -6.15 3.10
CA THR A 88 -0.81 -5.65 3.19
C THR A 88 0.14 -6.73 3.71
N SER A 89 1.42 -6.63 3.37
CA SER A 89 2.48 -7.40 4.02
C SER A 89 2.67 -7.08 5.52
N GLU A 90 2.08 -5.97 6.00
CA GLU A 90 2.14 -5.59 7.42
C GLU A 90 1.38 -6.58 8.32
N ILE A 91 0.45 -7.38 7.79
CA ILE A 91 -0.21 -8.47 8.51
C ILE A 91 0.76 -9.54 9.02
N TYR A 92 1.96 -9.60 8.44
CA TYR A 92 3.03 -10.50 8.86
C TYR A 92 3.86 -9.95 10.04
N GLY A 93 3.75 -8.66 10.36
CA GLY A 93 4.47 -8.00 11.44
C GLY A 93 5.99 -8.00 11.25
N ASP A 94 6.76 -8.28 12.33
CA ASP A 94 8.19 -8.60 12.25
C ASP A 94 8.34 -10.12 12.01
N PRO A 95 8.47 -10.58 10.75
CA PRO A 95 8.25 -11.97 10.40
C PRO A 95 9.40 -12.88 10.85
N GLN A 96 9.04 -14.05 11.36
CA GLN A 96 9.96 -15.13 11.70
C GLN A 96 10.20 -16.08 10.51
N VAL A 97 9.40 -15.97 9.44
CA VAL A 97 9.50 -16.72 8.18
C VAL A 97 9.99 -15.81 7.07
N HIS A 98 10.98 -16.26 6.29
CA HIS A 98 11.58 -15.48 5.21
C HIS A 98 11.97 -16.38 4.03
N PRO A 99 11.50 -16.11 2.79
CA PRO A 99 10.47 -15.12 2.43
C PRO A 99 9.10 -15.44 3.08
N GLN A 100 8.20 -14.44 3.13
CA GLN A 100 6.86 -14.60 3.70
C GLN A 100 5.95 -15.32 2.70
N THR A 101 5.35 -16.42 3.14
CA THR A 101 4.35 -17.21 2.40
C THR A 101 2.94 -16.90 2.92
N GLU A 102 1.90 -17.18 2.14
CA GLU A 102 0.52 -16.84 2.51
C GLU A 102 -0.04 -17.64 3.68
N ASP A 103 0.51 -18.81 3.97
CA ASP A 103 0.18 -19.67 5.12
C ASP A 103 0.82 -19.21 6.44
N TYR A 104 1.78 -18.28 6.41
CA TYR A 104 2.37 -17.72 7.61
C TYR A 104 1.40 -16.76 8.31
N TRP A 105 1.11 -17.02 9.59
CA TRP A 105 0.11 -16.27 10.36
C TRP A 105 0.58 -14.90 10.87
N GLY A 106 1.87 -14.65 10.83
CA GLY A 106 2.46 -13.38 11.23
C GLY A 106 2.89 -13.30 12.69
N ASN A 107 3.59 -12.21 13.01
CA ASN A 107 4.10 -11.87 14.34
C ASN A 107 3.89 -10.36 14.54
N VAL A 108 2.66 -9.96 14.88
CA VAL A 108 2.23 -8.57 15.01
C VAL A 108 2.17 -8.15 16.46
N ASN A 109 2.66 -6.93 16.77
CA ASN A 109 2.49 -6.30 18.07
C ASN A 109 1.12 -5.62 18.14
N THR A 110 0.18 -6.18 18.90
CA THR A 110 -1.21 -5.69 18.98
C THR A 110 -1.38 -4.35 19.71
N VAL A 111 -0.37 -3.87 20.43
CA VAL A 111 -0.39 -2.62 21.19
C VAL A 111 0.68 -1.62 20.74
N GLY A 112 1.42 -1.94 19.69
CA GLY A 112 2.48 -1.09 19.16
C GLY A 112 1.95 0.10 18.35
N PRO A 113 2.82 1.04 17.98
CA PRO A 113 2.43 2.27 17.26
C PRO A 113 1.89 2.00 15.83
N ARG A 114 2.07 0.79 15.29
CA ARG A 114 1.59 0.36 13.97
C ARG A 114 0.30 -0.46 14.05
N SER A 115 -0.11 -0.90 15.26
CA SER A 115 -1.20 -1.85 15.47
C SER A 115 -2.54 -1.40 14.86
N CYS A 116 -2.82 -0.10 14.85
CA CYS A 116 -4.05 0.43 14.24
C CYS A 116 -4.19 0.07 12.76
N TYR A 117 -3.09 0.00 12.03
CA TYR A 117 -3.07 -0.41 10.63
C TYR A 117 -2.95 -1.93 10.48
N ASP A 118 -1.96 -2.52 11.17
CA ASP A 118 -1.63 -3.93 11.05
C ASP A 118 -2.82 -4.82 11.47
N GLU A 119 -3.36 -4.61 12.68
CA GLU A 119 -4.53 -5.36 13.16
C GLU A 119 -5.81 -4.95 12.43
N GLY A 120 -5.96 -3.68 12.04
CA GLY A 120 -7.07 -3.24 11.21
C GLY A 120 -7.17 -4.05 9.90
N LYS A 121 -6.05 -4.28 9.22
CA LYS A 121 -6.00 -5.10 7.99
C LYS A 121 -6.19 -6.59 8.26
N ARG A 122 -5.68 -7.13 9.38
CA ARG A 122 -5.92 -8.52 9.80
C ARG A 122 -7.41 -8.78 10.06
N VAL A 123 -8.08 -7.87 10.77
CA VAL A 123 -9.53 -7.95 10.99
C VAL A 123 -10.29 -7.85 9.66
N ALA A 124 -9.88 -6.96 8.75
CA ALA A 124 -10.50 -6.85 7.43
C ALA A 124 -10.42 -8.17 6.65
N GLU A 125 -9.27 -8.87 6.62
CA GLU A 125 -9.16 -10.21 6.02
C GLU A 125 -10.12 -11.21 6.70
N THR A 126 -10.19 -11.20 8.03
CA THR A 126 -11.13 -12.07 8.78
C THR A 126 -12.57 -11.82 8.38
N MET A 127 -12.98 -10.55 8.22
CA MET A 127 -14.31 -10.18 7.76
C MET A 127 -14.60 -10.68 6.35
N MET A 128 -13.64 -10.55 5.40
CA MET A 128 -13.80 -11.06 4.04
C MET A 128 -14.16 -12.56 4.04
N TYR A 129 -13.38 -13.37 4.75
CA TYR A 129 -13.63 -14.82 4.82
C TYR A 129 -14.89 -15.18 5.61
N SER A 130 -15.24 -14.41 6.65
CA SER A 130 -16.50 -14.62 7.38
C SER A 130 -17.72 -14.39 6.48
N TYR A 131 -17.71 -13.32 5.68
CA TYR A 131 -18.80 -13.05 4.71
C TYR A 131 -18.84 -14.07 3.57
N LYS A 132 -17.67 -14.52 3.09
CA LYS A 132 -17.58 -15.61 2.11
C LYS A 132 -18.26 -16.88 2.66
N HIS A 133 -17.92 -17.32 3.86
CA HIS A 133 -18.45 -18.55 4.44
C HIS A 133 -19.94 -18.45 4.79
N GLN A 134 -20.33 -17.37 5.48
CA GLN A 134 -21.70 -17.21 5.96
C GLN A 134 -22.67 -16.71 4.89
N ASN A 135 -22.24 -15.74 4.05
CA ASN A 135 -23.13 -15.01 3.14
C ASN A 135 -22.85 -15.30 1.65
N LYS A 136 -21.86 -16.13 1.34
CA LYS A 136 -21.48 -16.52 -0.03
C LYS A 136 -21.03 -15.32 -0.88
N VAL A 137 -20.49 -14.27 -0.26
CA VAL A 137 -19.88 -13.15 -0.99
C VAL A 137 -18.62 -13.66 -1.70
N ASP A 138 -18.48 -13.33 -2.98
CA ASP A 138 -17.28 -13.66 -3.76
C ASP A 138 -16.18 -12.68 -3.43
N VAL A 139 -15.11 -13.14 -2.76
CA VAL A 139 -14.05 -12.30 -2.20
C VAL A 139 -12.67 -12.63 -2.77
N ARG A 140 -11.83 -11.60 -2.86
CA ARG A 140 -10.39 -11.68 -3.20
C ARG A 140 -9.58 -10.88 -2.18
N VAL A 141 -8.41 -11.38 -1.79
CA VAL A 141 -7.53 -10.71 -0.83
C VAL A 141 -6.13 -10.62 -1.42
N ALA A 142 -5.65 -9.40 -1.64
CA ALA A 142 -4.29 -9.11 -2.10
C ALA A 142 -3.43 -8.64 -0.93
N ARG A 143 -2.40 -9.38 -0.54
CA ARG A 143 -1.38 -8.96 0.45
C ARG A 143 -0.27 -8.22 -0.28
N ILE A 144 -0.37 -6.90 -0.28
CA ILE A 144 0.48 -6.01 -1.06
C ILE A 144 1.78 -5.72 -0.31
N PHE A 145 2.91 -5.93 -0.98
CA PHE A 145 4.23 -5.52 -0.52
C PHE A 145 4.55 -4.10 -1.00
N ASN A 146 5.68 -3.51 -0.51
CA ASN A 146 5.98 -2.11 -0.78
C ASN A 146 5.92 -1.79 -2.27
N THR A 147 5.05 -0.88 -2.62
CA THR A 147 4.81 -0.45 -3.99
C THR A 147 5.20 1.01 -4.15
N PHE A 148 5.80 1.35 -5.29
CA PHE A 148 6.21 2.70 -5.63
C PHE A 148 5.91 3.02 -7.09
N GLY A 149 5.88 4.31 -7.44
CA GLY A 149 5.65 4.77 -8.80
C GLY A 149 5.22 6.23 -8.86
N PRO A 150 5.02 6.77 -10.07
CA PRO A 150 4.40 8.07 -10.28
C PRO A 150 3.06 8.20 -9.57
N ARG A 151 2.69 9.43 -9.20
CA ARG A 151 1.49 9.78 -8.39
C ARG A 151 1.54 9.34 -6.94
N MET A 152 2.65 8.75 -6.46
CA MET A 152 2.89 8.60 -5.04
C MET A 152 2.93 9.99 -4.39
N HIS A 153 2.32 10.14 -3.20
CA HIS A 153 2.27 11.43 -2.54
C HIS A 153 3.67 11.87 -2.10
N PRO A 154 4.10 13.11 -2.37
CA PRO A 154 5.44 13.58 -2.00
C PRO A 154 5.75 13.41 -0.51
N ASN A 155 4.77 13.72 0.36
CA ASN A 155 4.89 13.57 1.82
C ASN A 155 4.34 12.21 2.32
N ASP A 156 4.48 11.15 1.52
CA ASP A 156 4.05 9.79 1.91
C ASP A 156 4.83 9.26 3.13
N GLY A 157 6.05 9.75 3.32
CA GLY A 157 6.89 9.42 4.49
C GLY A 157 7.54 8.04 4.43
N ARG A 158 7.34 7.26 3.37
CA ARG A 158 8.02 5.98 3.16
C ARG A 158 9.36 6.14 2.43
N VAL A 159 10.17 5.10 2.48
CA VAL A 159 11.55 5.06 2.00
C VAL A 159 11.71 5.67 0.59
N VAL A 160 10.92 5.22 -0.39
CA VAL A 160 11.12 5.61 -1.80
C VAL A 160 10.88 7.10 -2.02
N SER A 161 9.73 7.64 -1.58
CA SER A 161 9.40 9.05 -1.74
C SER A 161 10.39 9.95 -0.98
N ASN A 162 10.69 9.60 0.29
CA ASN A 162 11.63 10.38 1.09
C ASN A 162 13.03 10.45 0.45
N PHE A 163 13.59 9.33 0.05
CA PHE A 163 14.95 9.29 -0.51
C PHE A 163 15.03 10.04 -1.83
N ILE A 164 14.04 9.87 -2.73
CA ILE A 164 14.03 10.58 -4.01
C ILE A 164 13.93 12.09 -3.78
N ILE A 165 12.97 12.55 -2.97
CA ILE A 165 12.75 13.99 -2.75
C ILE A 165 13.94 14.63 -2.03
N GLN A 166 14.46 13.97 -0.97
CA GLN A 166 15.67 14.45 -0.28
C GLN A 166 16.85 14.59 -1.25
N SER A 167 17.06 13.56 -2.07
CA SER A 167 18.14 13.54 -3.05
C SER A 167 18.01 14.64 -4.11
N LEU A 168 16.79 14.83 -4.67
CA LEU A 168 16.52 15.88 -5.66
C LEU A 168 16.62 17.30 -5.08
N GLN A 169 16.37 17.47 -3.79
CA GLN A 169 16.50 18.76 -3.10
C GLN A 169 17.91 19.02 -2.52
N GLY A 170 18.88 18.12 -2.74
CA GLY A 170 20.22 18.24 -2.17
C GLY A 170 20.28 18.16 -0.64
N LYS A 171 19.26 17.55 0.00
CA LYS A 171 19.21 17.32 1.44
C LYS A 171 19.80 15.97 1.80
N ASP A 172 20.22 15.79 3.05
CA ASP A 172 20.66 14.49 3.55
C ASP A 172 19.57 13.42 3.38
N ILE A 173 19.98 12.26 2.85
CA ILE A 173 19.10 11.09 2.76
C ILE A 173 19.05 10.43 4.13
N THR A 174 17.90 10.47 4.79
CA THR A 174 17.73 10.00 6.18
C THR A 174 17.30 8.56 6.25
N ILE A 175 18.07 7.71 6.95
CA ILE A 175 17.80 6.29 7.18
C ILE A 175 17.54 6.06 8.66
N TYR A 176 16.42 5.45 9.01
CA TYR A 176 16.15 5.03 10.38
C TYR A 176 16.86 3.71 10.70
N GLY A 177 17.56 3.67 11.85
CA GLY A 177 18.40 2.54 12.24
C GLY A 177 19.72 2.49 11.47
N LYS A 178 20.31 1.28 11.32
CA LYS A 178 21.60 1.06 10.67
C LYS A 178 21.50 0.88 9.14
N GLY A 179 20.27 0.85 8.58
CA GLY A 179 20.06 0.61 7.16
C GLY A 179 20.29 -0.85 6.71
N GLU A 180 20.47 -1.78 7.66
CA GLU A 180 20.68 -3.22 7.41
C GLU A 180 19.34 -3.96 7.19
N GLN A 181 18.22 -3.36 7.62
CA GLN A 181 16.89 -3.91 7.39
C GLN A 181 16.62 -4.01 5.88
N THR A 182 15.95 -5.08 5.49
CA THR A 182 15.70 -5.35 4.07
C THR A 182 14.26 -5.09 3.68
N ARG A 183 14.06 -4.65 2.45
CA ARG A 183 12.75 -4.42 1.83
C ARG A 183 12.79 -4.86 0.38
N SER A 184 11.63 -5.28 -0.11
CA SER A 184 11.37 -5.53 -1.51
C SER A 184 10.46 -4.44 -2.05
N PHE A 185 10.70 -3.99 -3.28
CA PHE A 185 9.95 -2.89 -3.87
C PHE A 185 9.41 -3.30 -5.25
N GLN A 186 8.10 -3.20 -5.46
CA GLN A 186 7.48 -3.42 -6.77
C GLN A 186 7.00 -2.11 -7.39
N TYR A 187 7.00 -2.07 -8.72
CA TYR A 187 6.48 -0.94 -9.46
C TYR A 187 4.95 -0.99 -9.55
N VAL A 188 4.31 0.18 -9.55
CA VAL A 188 2.85 0.30 -9.44
C VAL A 188 2.08 -0.37 -10.58
N SER A 189 2.61 -0.42 -11.82
CA SER A 189 1.91 -1.11 -12.92
C SER A 189 1.82 -2.61 -12.69
N ASP A 190 2.87 -3.23 -12.13
CA ASP A 190 2.87 -4.66 -11.83
C ASP A 190 1.82 -4.98 -10.75
N LEU A 191 1.69 -4.10 -9.73
CA LEU A 191 0.62 -4.24 -8.74
C LEU A 191 -0.77 -4.15 -9.39
N VAL A 192 -1.00 -3.17 -10.27
CA VAL A 192 -2.30 -3.00 -10.96
C VAL A 192 -2.64 -4.25 -11.78
N ASP A 193 -1.67 -4.78 -12.52
CA ASP A 193 -1.84 -6.03 -13.29
C ASP A 193 -2.16 -7.22 -12.36
N GLY A 194 -1.49 -7.31 -11.20
CA GLY A 194 -1.73 -8.34 -10.20
C GLY A 194 -3.13 -8.26 -9.58
N LEU A 195 -3.59 -7.05 -9.24
CA LEU A 195 -4.94 -6.83 -8.72
C LEU A 195 -6.02 -7.19 -9.75
N HIS A 196 -5.81 -6.78 -11.01
CA HIS A 196 -6.71 -7.12 -12.10
C HIS A 196 -6.74 -8.65 -12.35
N SER A 197 -5.57 -9.30 -12.37
CA SER A 197 -5.49 -10.76 -12.53
C SER A 197 -6.20 -11.48 -11.39
N LEU A 198 -6.02 -11.05 -10.14
CA LEU A 198 -6.69 -11.64 -8.98
C LEU A 198 -8.20 -11.44 -9.00
N MET A 199 -8.69 -10.24 -9.38
CA MET A 199 -10.13 -9.96 -9.49
C MET A 199 -10.81 -10.88 -10.50
N ASN A 200 -10.15 -11.17 -11.61
CA ASN A 200 -10.66 -12.00 -12.71
C ASN A 200 -10.32 -13.50 -12.59
N ASN A 201 -9.77 -13.93 -11.45
CA ASN A 201 -9.43 -15.33 -11.19
C ASN A 201 -10.42 -15.96 -10.21
N ASP A 202 -10.56 -17.29 -10.28
CA ASP A 202 -11.43 -18.06 -9.38
C ASP A 202 -10.75 -18.41 -8.05
N TYR A 203 -9.44 -18.19 -7.93
CA TYR A 203 -8.73 -18.42 -6.67
C TYR A 203 -9.17 -17.41 -5.61
N ASP A 204 -9.65 -17.90 -4.49
CA ASP A 204 -10.32 -17.14 -3.43
C ASP A 204 -9.56 -17.12 -2.09
N GLY A 205 -8.33 -17.67 -2.07
CA GLY A 205 -7.38 -17.51 -0.95
C GLY A 205 -6.64 -16.17 -1.01
N PRO A 206 -5.86 -15.82 0.03
CA PRO A 206 -5.01 -14.64 -0.02
C PRO A 206 -3.84 -14.85 -0.98
N VAL A 207 -3.39 -13.79 -1.64
CA VAL A 207 -2.24 -13.81 -2.57
C VAL A 207 -1.28 -12.68 -2.27
N ASN A 208 0.00 -13.01 -2.14
CA ASN A 208 1.08 -12.03 -2.05
C ASN A 208 1.33 -11.38 -3.43
N LEU A 209 1.25 -10.05 -3.49
CA LEU A 209 1.64 -9.27 -4.65
C LEU A 209 2.84 -8.40 -4.29
N GLY A 210 4.00 -8.71 -4.87
CA GLY A 210 5.25 -8.01 -4.59
C GLY A 210 6.38 -8.46 -5.51
N ASN A 211 7.50 -7.74 -5.45
CA ASN A 211 8.73 -8.12 -6.14
C ASN A 211 9.64 -8.87 -5.16
N PRO A 212 10.13 -10.08 -5.49
CA PRO A 212 11.04 -10.83 -4.61
C PRO A 212 12.46 -10.27 -4.56
N ASP A 213 12.81 -9.27 -5.37
CA ASP A 213 14.12 -8.61 -5.31
C ASP A 213 14.26 -7.82 -4.00
N GLU A 214 15.25 -8.17 -3.21
CA GLU A 214 15.44 -7.65 -1.86
C GLU A 214 16.65 -6.72 -1.77
N PHE A 215 16.46 -5.55 -1.17
CA PHE A 215 17.51 -4.56 -0.95
C PHE A 215 17.64 -4.23 0.52
N THR A 216 18.87 -4.02 1.02
CA THR A 216 19.04 -3.30 2.29
C THR A 216 18.65 -1.84 2.06
N VAL A 217 18.06 -1.21 3.09
CA VAL A 217 17.64 0.20 2.99
C VAL A 217 18.83 1.11 2.66
N LYS A 218 20.03 0.79 3.18
CA LYS A 218 21.26 1.52 2.85
C LYS A 218 21.63 1.41 1.37
N LYS A 219 21.68 0.19 0.82
CA LYS A 219 22.00 -0.01 -0.62
C LYS A 219 20.95 0.67 -1.51
N PHE A 220 19.69 0.67 -1.08
CA PHE A 220 18.63 1.32 -1.83
C PHE A 220 18.77 2.85 -1.83
N ALA A 221 19.21 3.46 -0.72
CA ALA A 221 19.54 4.89 -0.64
C ALA A 221 20.72 5.24 -1.56
N GLU A 222 21.79 4.45 -1.52
CA GLU A 222 22.97 4.60 -2.40
C GLU A 222 22.56 4.51 -3.88
N TYR A 223 21.65 3.59 -4.21
CA TYR A 223 21.14 3.42 -5.55
C TYR A 223 20.33 4.63 -6.05
N ILE A 224 19.41 5.16 -5.23
CA ILE A 224 18.67 6.38 -5.55
C ILE A 224 19.63 7.58 -5.70
N LYS A 225 20.60 7.73 -4.79
CA LYS A 225 21.63 8.78 -4.88
C LYS A 225 22.36 8.73 -6.22
N THR A 226 22.73 7.54 -6.69
CA THR A 226 23.38 7.34 -7.99
C THR A 226 22.48 7.74 -9.16
N LEU A 227 21.22 7.29 -9.16
CA LEU A 227 20.25 7.58 -10.23
C LEU A 227 19.91 9.07 -10.32
N THR A 228 19.86 9.77 -9.19
CA THR A 228 19.60 11.21 -9.14
C THR A 228 20.86 12.07 -9.34
N LYS A 229 22.04 11.45 -9.40
CA LYS A 229 23.35 12.14 -9.45
C LYS A 229 23.52 13.16 -8.31
N SER A 230 23.00 12.86 -7.13
CA SER A 230 22.98 13.77 -5.99
C SER A 230 24.26 13.68 -5.17
N GLU A 231 24.72 14.81 -4.64
CA GLU A 231 25.81 14.89 -3.66
C GLU A 231 25.33 14.75 -2.20
N SER A 232 24.04 14.48 -1.97
CA SER A 232 23.44 14.31 -0.64
C SER A 232 24.20 13.30 0.22
N GLU A 233 24.39 13.60 1.49
CA GLU A 233 24.94 12.64 2.45
C GLU A 233 23.88 11.66 2.92
N ILE A 234 24.29 10.44 3.31
CA ILE A 234 23.41 9.46 3.92
C ILE A 234 23.56 9.56 5.44
N ARG A 235 22.49 9.97 6.11
CA ARG A 235 22.47 10.19 7.56
C ARG A 235 21.62 9.13 8.26
N MET A 236 22.22 8.46 9.27
CA MET A 236 21.51 7.50 10.11
C MET A 236 20.79 8.21 11.25
N LEU A 237 19.52 7.81 11.48
CA LEU A 237 18.68 8.29 12.58
C LEU A 237 18.35 7.13 13.53
N GLU A 238 17.76 7.42 14.67
CA GLU A 238 17.29 6.40 15.60
C GLU A 238 16.29 5.46 14.94
N LYS A 239 16.36 4.16 15.28
CA LYS A 239 15.42 3.15 14.77
C LYS A 239 14.00 3.43 15.26
N THR A 240 13.03 3.34 14.36
CA THR A 240 11.61 3.40 14.74
C THR A 240 11.16 2.10 15.39
N GLN A 241 10.25 2.22 16.36
CA GLN A 241 9.67 1.07 17.04
C GLN A 241 8.84 0.24 16.04
N ASP A 242 8.88 -1.09 16.21
CA ASP A 242 8.13 -2.07 15.41
C ASP A 242 8.39 -2.02 13.89
N ASP A 243 9.51 -1.40 13.44
CA ASP A 243 9.91 -1.50 12.03
C ASP A 243 10.48 -2.89 11.75
N PRO A 244 9.87 -3.68 10.83
CA PRO A 244 10.28 -5.06 10.57
C PRO A 244 11.73 -5.17 10.12
N SER A 245 12.41 -6.20 10.57
CA SER A 245 13.82 -6.44 10.24
C SER A 245 14.01 -6.89 8.78
N LYS A 246 13.10 -7.74 8.27
CA LYS A 246 13.16 -8.30 6.91
C LYS A 246 11.76 -8.37 6.32
N ARG A 247 11.63 -8.04 5.03
CA ARG A 247 10.36 -8.18 4.31
C ARG A 247 10.59 -8.50 2.85
N LYS A 248 10.20 -9.74 2.47
CA LYS A 248 10.32 -10.27 1.12
C LYS A 248 9.14 -11.19 0.82
N PRO A 249 8.37 -10.98 -0.27
CA PRO A 249 7.29 -11.88 -0.63
C PRO A 249 7.80 -13.22 -1.16
N ASP A 250 7.16 -14.32 -0.79
CA ASP A 250 7.06 -15.46 -1.67
C ASP A 250 5.90 -15.19 -2.64
N ILE A 251 6.14 -15.30 -3.94
CA ILE A 251 5.15 -15.07 -5.01
C ILE A 251 4.84 -16.34 -5.81
N SER A 252 5.22 -17.51 -5.28
CA SER A 252 5.00 -18.79 -5.94
C SER A 252 3.53 -19.04 -6.21
N LEU A 253 2.66 -18.68 -5.26
CA LEU A 253 1.21 -18.80 -5.39
C LEU A 253 0.64 -17.84 -6.45
N ALA A 254 1.13 -16.60 -6.52
CA ALA A 254 0.73 -15.65 -7.56
C ALA A 254 1.10 -16.14 -8.97
N ARG A 255 2.30 -16.72 -9.12
CA ARG A 255 2.73 -17.36 -10.38
C ARG A 255 1.84 -18.54 -10.75
N GLU A 256 1.58 -19.44 -9.80
CA GLU A 256 0.80 -20.65 -10.03
C GLU A 256 -0.66 -20.35 -10.35
N LYS A 257 -1.32 -19.53 -9.54
CA LYS A 257 -2.77 -19.29 -9.63
C LYS A 257 -3.17 -18.19 -10.59
N LEU A 258 -2.35 -17.15 -10.73
CA LEU A 258 -2.68 -15.97 -11.53
C LEU A 258 -1.85 -15.88 -12.82
N GLY A 259 -0.78 -16.68 -12.97
CA GLY A 259 0.21 -16.48 -14.05
C GLY A 259 0.90 -15.12 -13.95
N TRP A 260 0.94 -14.53 -12.75
CA TRP A 260 1.45 -13.18 -12.52
C TRP A 260 2.83 -13.18 -11.86
N GLU A 261 3.69 -12.30 -12.35
CA GLU A 261 4.95 -11.92 -11.72
C GLU A 261 5.30 -10.47 -12.08
N PRO A 262 6.11 -9.77 -11.27
CA PRO A 262 6.55 -8.42 -11.58
C PRO A 262 7.44 -8.42 -12.85
N LYS A 263 7.21 -7.44 -13.74
CA LYS A 263 7.91 -7.31 -15.04
C LYS A 263 8.83 -6.11 -15.09
N VAL A 264 8.50 -5.05 -14.34
CA VAL A 264 9.26 -3.80 -14.33
C VAL A 264 10.40 -3.92 -13.34
N THR A 265 11.62 -3.71 -13.81
CA THR A 265 12.79 -3.70 -12.94
C THR A 265 12.74 -2.52 -11.96
N VAL A 266 13.39 -2.65 -10.79
CA VAL A 266 13.46 -1.57 -9.81
C VAL A 266 14.11 -0.32 -10.42
N GLU A 267 15.12 -0.48 -11.26
CA GLU A 267 15.80 0.62 -11.96
C GLU A 267 14.86 1.38 -12.89
N GLU A 268 14.15 0.67 -13.76
CA GLU A 268 13.19 1.28 -14.67
C GLU A 268 12.08 2.02 -13.91
N GLY A 269 11.53 1.38 -12.87
CA GLY A 269 10.51 1.97 -12.02
C GLY A 269 10.99 3.21 -11.28
N LEU A 270 12.22 3.18 -10.72
CA LEU A 270 12.83 4.34 -10.07
C LEU A 270 13.07 5.49 -11.04
N THR A 271 13.57 5.21 -12.24
CA THR A 271 13.79 6.24 -13.26
C THR A 271 12.50 7.00 -13.58
N LYS A 272 11.39 6.28 -13.79
CA LYS A 272 10.07 6.88 -14.04
C LYS A 272 9.55 7.67 -12.83
N THR A 273 9.82 7.17 -11.62
CA THR A 273 9.35 7.80 -10.38
C THR A 273 10.16 9.06 -10.05
N ILE A 274 11.47 9.04 -10.27
CA ILE A 274 12.36 10.19 -10.13
C ILE A 274 11.94 11.31 -11.11
N ALA A 275 11.70 10.99 -12.38
CA ALA A 275 11.24 11.96 -13.37
C ALA A 275 9.89 12.60 -12.96
N TYR A 276 8.98 11.82 -12.40
CA TYR A 276 7.71 12.35 -11.88
C TYR A 276 7.92 13.30 -10.70
N PHE A 277 8.74 12.94 -9.71
CA PHE A 277 8.97 13.81 -8.56
C PHE A 277 9.77 15.07 -8.94
N GLN A 278 10.70 14.99 -9.91
CA GLN A 278 11.37 16.17 -10.45
C GLN A 278 10.35 17.15 -11.04
N ALA A 279 9.42 16.66 -11.88
CA ALA A 279 8.38 17.51 -12.44
C ALA A 279 7.44 18.12 -11.38
N VAL A 280 7.13 17.37 -10.31
CA VAL A 280 6.35 17.89 -9.17
C VAL A 280 7.09 19.00 -8.43
N LEU A 281 8.39 18.84 -8.19
CA LEU A 281 9.23 19.85 -7.54
C LEU A 281 9.36 21.11 -8.41
N ASP A 282 9.56 20.95 -9.71
CA ASP A 282 9.67 22.07 -10.67
C ASP A 282 8.36 22.89 -10.72
N GLN A 283 7.20 22.23 -10.62
CA GLN A 283 5.89 22.90 -10.62
C GLN A 283 5.55 23.56 -9.27
N ALA A 284 5.96 22.95 -8.16
CA ALA A 284 5.63 23.47 -6.83
C ALA A 284 6.36 24.78 -6.52
N GLY A 285 7.56 25.02 -7.09
CA GLY A 285 8.39 26.19 -6.78
C GLY A 285 8.82 26.31 -5.31
N GLU A 286 8.42 25.34 -4.47
CA GLU A 286 8.62 25.31 -3.03
C GLU A 286 9.35 24.03 -2.60
N ILE A 287 10.04 24.13 -1.45
CA ILE A 287 10.68 22.97 -0.83
C ILE A 287 9.60 22.05 -0.23
N ILE A 288 9.47 20.85 -0.76
CA ILE A 288 8.60 19.82 -0.15
C ILE A 288 9.27 19.30 1.12
N PRO A 289 8.61 19.42 2.30
CA PRO A 289 9.15 18.89 3.54
C PRO A 289 9.27 17.36 3.48
N THR A 290 10.40 16.81 3.93
CA THR A 290 10.64 15.37 4.03
C THR A 290 11.37 15.03 5.32
N GLY A 291 11.29 13.78 5.78
CA GLY A 291 11.97 13.32 6.98
C GLY A 291 11.15 13.45 8.26
N PRO A 292 11.79 13.36 9.45
CA PRO A 292 11.10 13.39 10.73
C PRO A 292 10.25 14.66 10.92
N GLY A 293 8.97 14.49 11.16
CA GLY A 293 8.02 15.60 11.41
C GLY A 293 7.45 16.28 10.15
N ALA A 294 7.91 15.95 8.95
CA ALA A 294 7.44 16.55 7.69
C ALA A 294 6.01 16.15 7.31
N SER A 295 5.52 15.05 7.83
CA SER A 295 4.28 14.39 7.41
C SER A 295 3.08 14.68 8.30
N LYS A 296 3.09 15.77 9.09
CA LYS A 296 1.85 16.21 9.70
C LYS A 296 0.92 16.70 8.59
N PRO A 297 -0.29 16.12 8.43
CA PRO A 297 -1.25 16.64 7.49
C PRO A 297 -1.49 18.12 7.83
N GLN A 298 -1.37 19.00 6.84
CA GLN A 298 -1.88 20.35 6.97
C GLN A 298 -3.41 20.24 7.03
N ASN A 299 -4.02 20.86 8.04
CA ASN A 299 -5.47 20.89 8.28
C ASN A 299 -6.26 21.41 7.06
#